data_fcfcc2efe6fde1d4b3418c9d3b723b27
#
_entry.id   fcfcc2efe6fde1d4b3418c9d3b723b27
#
_cell.length_a   1.000
_cell.length_b   1.000
_cell.length_c   1.000
_cell.angle_alpha   90.00
_cell.angle_beta   90.00
_cell.angle_gamma   90.00
#
_symmetry.space_group_name_H-M   'P 1'
#
loop_
_entity.id
_entity.type
_entity.pdbx_description
1 polymer ?
#
loop_
_entity_poly.entity_id
_entity_poly.type
_entity_poly.pdbx_seq_one_letter_code
_entity_poly.pdbx_strand_id
1 'polypeptide(L)'
;MGLHFSSDEFSKRKQEVLKNMKEQNLDALLMFRQESMYWLTGYDTFGYVFFQTLILDKKGNIILLTRAPDLRQAQNTSNIKDIRIWVDQDGINPTDDLKQILNELDLKDKKIGIEYEAYGMTGRNALRLNKSLENYCNVEDQSELITKLRVIKSDEELVYVKKAAELADRALD
;
A
#
# COMPACT_ATOMS: atom_id res chain seq x y z
N MET A 1 17.23 9.76 4.08
CA MET A 1 16.16 10.48 4.81
C MET A 1 15.66 9.56 5.90
N GLY A 2 15.37 10.07 7.10
CA GLY A 2 14.75 9.26 8.15
C GLY A 2 13.23 9.13 7.93
N LEU A 3 12.63 8.17 8.60
CA LEU A 3 11.17 8.05 8.67
C LEU A 3 10.57 9.28 9.36
N HIS A 4 9.41 9.74 8.92
CA HIS A 4 8.74 10.92 9.49
C HIS A 4 8.00 10.59 10.80
N PHE A 5 7.70 9.34 11.04
CA PHE A 5 6.98 8.86 12.23
C PHE A 5 7.83 7.83 12.98
N SER A 6 7.52 7.64 14.26
CA SER A 6 8.20 6.66 15.09
C SER A 6 7.88 5.21 14.69
N SER A 7 8.74 4.27 15.07
CA SER A 7 8.49 2.84 14.89
C SER A 7 7.22 2.38 15.63
N ASP A 8 6.93 3.00 16.76
CA ASP A 8 5.74 2.70 17.56
C ASP A 8 4.47 3.16 16.85
N GLU A 9 4.52 4.32 16.21
CA GLU A 9 3.39 4.80 15.39
C GLU A 9 3.10 3.86 14.24
N PHE A 10 4.12 3.44 13.47
CA PHE A 10 3.93 2.46 12.39
C PHE A 10 3.43 1.10 12.90
N SER A 11 3.88 0.68 14.08
CA SER A 11 3.42 -0.56 14.70
C SER A 11 1.95 -0.49 15.08
N LYS A 12 1.50 0.62 15.68
CA LYS A 12 0.08 0.86 16.02
C LYS A 12 -0.79 0.85 14.75
N ARG A 13 -0.39 1.59 13.71
CA ARG A 13 -1.12 1.63 12.43
C ARG A 13 -1.28 0.23 11.83
N LYS A 14 -0.21 -0.55 11.81
CA LYS A 14 -0.25 -1.93 11.31
C LYS A 14 -1.20 -2.81 12.13
N GLN A 15 -1.20 -2.69 13.45
CA GLN A 15 -2.11 -3.44 14.32
C GLN A 15 -3.58 -3.08 14.05
N GLU A 16 -3.89 -1.80 13.84
CA GLU A 16 -5.26 -1.36 13.50
C GLU A 16 -5.70 -1.91 12.13
N VAL A 17 -4.81 -1.94 11.12
CA VAL A 17 -5.13 -2.57 9.83
C VAL A 17 -5.40 -4.06 10.00
N LEU A 18 -4.52 -4.78 10.70
CA LEU A 18 -4.69 -6.23 10.94
C LEU A 18 -5.98 -6.55 11.72
N LYS A 19 -6.35 -5.71 12.68
CA LYS A 19 -7.62 -5.82 13.40
C LYS A 19 -8.81 -5.68 12.46
N ASN A 20 -8.83 -4.64 11.61
CA ASN A 20 -9.89 -4.43 10.63
C ASN A 20 -9.96 -5.56 9.58
N MET A 21 -8.81 -6.04 9.12
CA MET A 21 -8.75 -7.21 8.23
C MET A 21 -9.38 -8.45 8.89
N LYS A 22 -9.08 -8.68 10.17
CA LYS A 22 -9.66 -9.81 10.92
C LYS A 22 -11.18 -9.69 11.07
N GLU A 23 -11.70 -8.50 11.37
CA GLU A 23 -13.15 -8.24 11.50
C GLU A 23 -13.89 -8.48 10.19
N GLN A 24 -13.22 -8.25 9.05
CA GLN A 24 -13.77 -8.46 7.71
C GLN A 24 -13.40 -9.83 7.11
N ASN A 25 -12.72 -10.68 7.87
CA ASN A 25 -12.22 -12.00 7.44
C ASN A 25 -11.32 -11.93 6.20
N LEU A 26 -10.48 -10.90 6.08
CA LEU A 26 -9.50 -10.77 5.00
C LEU A 26 -8.22 -11.53 5.35
N ASP A 27 -7.72 -12.30 4.40
CA ASP A 27 -6.43 -13.00 4.51
C ASP A 27 -5.25 -12.13 4.08
N ALA A 28 -5.51 -11.15 3.19
CA ALA A 28 -4.55 -10.15 2.77
C ALA A 28 -5.25 -8.85 2.32
N LEU A 29 -4.49 -7.75 2.30
CA LEU A 29 -4.89 -6.46 1.74
C LEU A 29 -3.84 -6.02 0.72
N LEU A 30 -4.28 -5.71 -0.50
CA LEU A 30 -3.48 -5.13 -1.56
C LEU A 30 -3.76 -3.62 -1.63
N MET A 31 -2.79 -2.82 -1.21
CA MET A 31 -2.89 -1.37 -1.21
C MET A 31 -2.21 -0.81 -2.45
N PHE A 32 -2.92 0.00 -3.21
CA PHE A 32 -2.43 0.66 -4.44
C PHE A 32 -2.33 2.17 -4.29
N ARG A 33 -2.99 2.73 -3.28
CA ARG A 33 -2.97 4.17 -3.02
C ARG A 33 -1.67 4.56 -2.33
N GLN A 34 -0.97 5.55 -2.87
CA GLN A 34 0.31 6.00 -2.30
C GLN A 34 0.18 6.46 -0.85
N GLU A 35 -0.93 7.13 -0.53
CA GLU A 35 -1.22 7.60 0.82
C GLU A 35 -1.38 6.45 1.82
N SER A 36 -1.93 5.33 1.38
CA SER A 36 -2.06 4.11 2.21
C SER A 36 -0.69 3.49 2.46
N MET A 37 0.14 3.38 1.41
CA MET A 37 1.51 2.88 1.51
C MET A 37 2.36 3.77 2.42
N TYR A 38 2.30 5.10 2.23
CA TYR A 38 3.03 6.06 3.05
C TYR A 38 2.60 6.00 4.53
N TRP A 39 1.29 6.01 4.78
CA TRP A 39 0.74 5.98 6.12
C TRP A 39 1.17 4.72 6.90
N LEU A 40 1.19 3.57 6.22
CA LEU A 40 1.52 2.29 6.86
C LEU A 40 3.02 2.04 7.00
N THR A 41 3.86 2.59 6.10
CA THR A 41 5.27 2.18 5.99
C THR A 41 6.26 3.33 5.85
N GLY A 42 5.77 4.54 5.60
CA GLY A 42 6.62 5.69 5.26
C GLY A 42 7.05 5.73 3.80
N TYR A 43 6.65 4.76 2.96
CA TYR A 43 7.02 4.73 1.55
C TYR A 43 6.49 5.95 0.80
N ASP A 44 7.41 6.87 0.52
CA ASP A 44 7.16 8.08 -0.25
C ASP A 44 7.61 7.85 -1.70
N THR A 45 6.69 7.92 -2.65
CA THR A 45 6.95 7.51 -4.04
C THR A 45 6.52 8.56 -5.06
N PHE A 46 7.36 8.77 -6.07
CA PHE A 46 6.99 9.45 -7.32
C PHE A 46 6.33 8.52 -8.34
N GLY A 47 6.45 7.20 -8.13
CA GLY A 47 5.91 6.18 -9.02
C GLY A 47 4.41 5.93 -8.88
N TYR A 48 3.67 6.77 -8.15
CA TYR A 48 2.27 6.56 -7.80
C TYR A 48 1.30 6.41 -8.98
N VAL A 49 1.67 6.87 -10.16
CA VAL A 49 0.88 6.73 -11.40
C VAL A 49 1.09 5.38 -12.10
N PHE A 50 2.09 4.62 -11.68
CA PHE A 50 2.38 3.31 -12.24
C PHE A 50 1.83 2.18 -11.36
N PHE A 51 1.79 0.97 -11.91
CA PHE A 51 1.40 -0.20 -11.13
C PHE A 51 2.43 -0.46 -10.04
N GLN A 52 2.03 -0.33 -8.80
CA GLN A 52 2.76 -0.76 -7.62
C GLN A 52 1.77 -1.14 -6.52
N THR A 53 2.09 -2.09 -5.69
CA THR A 53 1.20 -2.53 -4.62
C THR A 53 1.97 -2.91 -3.37
N LEU A 54 1.44 -2.49 -2.23
CA LEU A 54 1.87 -2.95 -0.91
C LEU A 54 0.94 -4.06 -0.46
N ILE A 55 1.49 -5.24 -0.22
CA ILE A 55 0.77 -6.41 0.25
C ILE A 55 0.96 -6.51 1.76
N LEU A 56 -0.14 -6.60 2.50
CA LEU A 56 -0.14 -6.96 3.92
C LEU A 56 -0.96 -8.23 4.09
N ASP A 57 -0.34 -9.32 4.55
CA ASP A 57 -1.06 -10.54 4.87
C ASP A 57 -1.54 -10.54 6.34
N LYS A 58 -2.46 -11.43 6.69
CA LYS A 58 -3.00 -11.57 8.05
C LYS A 58 -1.98 -11.98 9.12
N LYS A 59 -0.80 -12.47 8.71
CA LYS A 59 0.31 -12.80 9.61
C LYS A 59 1.16 -11.56 9.91
N GLY A 60 0.91 -10.45 9.20
CA GLY A 60 1.63 -9.19 9.33
C GLY A 60 2.87 -9.08 8.45
N ASN A 61 3.05 -9.94 7.46
CA ASN A 61 4.10 -9.77 6.47
C ASN A 61 3.76 -8.60 5.54
N ILE A 62 4.75 -7.76 5.26
CA ILE A 62 4.62 -6.62 4.36
C ILE A 62 5.59 -6.83 3.20
N ILE A 63 5.07 -6.81 1.98
CA ILE A 63 5.85 -6.90 0.74
C ILE A 63 5.43 -5.75 -0.16
N LEU A 64 6.40 -5.03 -0.72
CA LEU A 64 6.17 -4.03 -1.75
C LEU A 64 6.56 -4.62 -3.11
N LEU A 65 5.64 -4.58 -4.07
CA LEU A 65 5.94 -4.81 -5.48
C LEU A 65 5.92 -3.46 -6.19
N THR A 66 7.06 -3.05 -6.74
CA THR A 66 7.22 -1.76 -7.42
C THR A 66 8.12 -1.89 -8.66
N ARG A 67 8.33 -0.80 -9.40
CA ARG A 67 9.24 -0.80 -10.55
C ARG A 67 10.69 -0.70 -10.11
N ALA A 68 11.60 -1.17 -10.95
CA ALA A 68 13.04 -1.05 -10.70
C ALA A 68 13.53 0.40 -10.41
N PRO A 69 13.07 1.45 -11.12
CA PRO A 69 13.45 2.83 -10.81
C PRO A 69 13.06 3.30 -9.40
N ASP A 70 11.97 2.77 -8.85
CA ASP A 70 11.41 3.19 -7.55
C ASP A 70 12.06 2.45 -6.35
N LEU A 71 12.88 1.41 -6.60
CA LEU A 71 13.53 0.59 -5.56
C LEU A 71 14.32 1.42 -4.55
N ARG A 72 15.18 2.31 -5.06
CA ARG A 72 16.07 3.12 -4.20
C ARG A 72 15.27 4.06 -3.30
N GLN A 73 14.18 4.61 -3.81
CA GLN A 73 13.29 5.46 -3.03
C GLN A 73 12.61 4.66 -1.92
N ALA A 74 12.08 3.48 -2.25
CA ALA A 74 11.47 2.60 -1.26
C ALA A 74 12.45 2.23 -0.13
N GLN A 75 13.70 1.88 -0.46
CA GLN A 75 14.74 1.57 0.53
C GLN A 75 15.09 2.75 1.44
N ASN A 76 15.03 3.98 0.92
CA ASN A 76 15.45 5.18 1.66
C ASN A 76 14.35 5.84 2.48
N THR A 77 13.06 5.62 2.12
CA THR A 77 11.93 6.34 2.73
C THR A 77 11.03 5.46 3.57
N SER A 78 11.16 4.12 3.48
CA SER A 78 10.23 3.20 4.16
C SER A 78 10.91 2.28 5.17
N ASN A 79 10.10 1.66 6.02
CA ASN A 79 10.50 0.57 6.92
C ASN A 79 10.32 -0.83 6.31
N ILE A 80 9.99 -0.91 5.01
CA ILE A 80 9.73 -2.17 4.30
C ILE A 80 11.03 -2.97 4.14
N LYS A 81 10.99 -4.26 4.45
CA LYS A 81 12.16 -5.16 4.34
C LYS A 81 12.13 -6.00 3.06
N ASP A 82 10.95 -6.40 2.61
CA ASP A 82 10.77 -7.19 1.40
C ASP A 82 10.24 -6.29 0.28
N ILE A 83 11.13 -5.93 -0.65
CA ILE A 83 10.83 -5.09 -1.80
C ILE A 83 11.15 -5.89 -3.05
N ARG A 84 10.13 -6.16 -3.83
CA ARG A 84 10.19 -6.88 -5.11
C ARG A 84 10.04 -5.90 -6.26
N ILE A 85 10.73 -6.17 -7.35
CA ILE A 85 10.70 -5.30 -8.52
C ILE A 85 10.16 -6.05 -9.74
N TRP A 86 9.36 -5.37 -10.52
CA TRP A 86 9.04 -5.76 -11.88
C TRP A 86 9.71 -4.83 -12.87
N VAL A 87 10.04 -5.33 -14.05
CA VAL A 87 10.77 -4.58 -15.06
C VAL A 87 9.77 -4.00 -16.06
N ASP A 88 9.74 -2.67 -16.18
CA ASP A 88 8.87 -1.96 -17.11
C ASP A 88 9.43 -2.05 -18.53
N GLN A 89 8.99 -3.07 -19.26
CA GLN A 89 9.34 -3.32 -20.65
C GLN A 89 8.12 -3.78 -21.44
N ASP A 90 8.25 -3.74 -22.75
CA ASP A 90 7.14 -4.06 -23.66
C ASP A 90 6.63 -5.49 -23.44
N GLY A 91 5.31 -5.65 -23.40
CA GLY A 91 4.66 -6.96 -23.20
C GLY A 91 4.57 -7.44 -21.75
N ILE A 92 5.22 -6.80 -20.79
CA ILE A 92 5.18 -7.22 -19.38
C ILE A 92 3.82 -6.90 -18.74
N ASN A 93 3.40 -7.81 -17.89
CA ASN A 93 2.22 -7.66 -17.05
C ASN A 93 2.60 -7.81 -15.58
N PRO A 94 2.66 -6.71 -14.79
CA PRO A 94 3.11 -6.76 -13.40
C PRO A 94 2.18 -7.56 -12.48
N THR A 95 0.98 -7.90 -12.94
CA THR A 95 0.07 -8.77 -12.17
C THR A 95 0.55 -10.22 -12.12
N ASP A 96 1.45 -10.64 -13.01
CA ASP A 96 2.05 -11.98 -13.00
C ASP A 96 3.05 -12.09 -11.84
N ASP A 97 3.88 -11.05 -11.65
CA ASP A 97 4.78 -10.95 -10.49
C ASP A 97 3.99 -10.89 -9.18
N LEU A 98 2.91 -10.11 -9.16
CA LEU A 98 2.01 -10.07 -8.00
C LEU A 98 1.44 -11.46 -7.68
N LYS A 99 0.95 -12.19 -8.67
CA LYS A 99 0.39 -13.53 -8.47
C LYS A 99 1.44 -14.51 -7.93
N GLN A 100 2.70 -14.38 -8.36
CA GLN A 100 3.79 -15.17 -7.79
C GLN A 100 3.98 -14.88 -6.30
N ILE A 101 3.98 -13.61 -5.89
CA ILE A 101 4.07 -13.21 -4.47
C ILE A 101 2.89 -13.77 -3.67
N LEU A 102 1.67 -13.70 -4.22
CA LEU A 102 0.48 -14.26 -3.57
C LEU A 102 0.58 -15.79 -3.38
N ASN A 103 1.19 -16.50 -4.34
CA ASN A 103 1.48 -17.94 -4.21
C ASN A 103 2.50 -18.21 -3.09
N GLU A 104 3.57 -17.42 -2.99
CA GLU A 104 4.58 -17.54 -1.93
C GLU A 104 3.98 -17.33 -0.53
N LEU A 105 2.89 -16.53 -0.44
CA LEU A 105 2.14 -16.26 0.79
C LEU A 105 0.99 -17.25 1.07
N ASP A 106 0.81 -18.29 0.24
CA ASP A 106 -0.28 -19.26 0.34
C ASP A 106 -1.69 -18.62 0.29
N LEU A 107 -1.86 -17.62 -0.58
CA LEU A 107 -3.11 -16.85 -0.69
C LEU A 107 -4.08 -17.36 -1.77
N LYS A 108 -3.81 -18.53 -2.37
CA LYS A 108 -4.78 -19.20 -3.25
C LYS A 108 -6.05 -19.59 -2.46
N ASP A 109 -7.21 -19.39 -3.07
CA ASP A 109 -8.54 -19.63 -2.50
C ASP A 109 -8.82 -18.84 -1.20
N LYS A 110 -8.07 -17.75 -0.97
CA LYS A 110 -8.22 -16.86 0.19
C LYS A 110 -9.04 -15.62 -0.18
N LYS A 111 -9.48 -14.88 0.85
CA LYS A 111 -10.19 -13.62 0.70
C LYS A 111 -9.21 -12.45 0.74
N ILE A 112 -9.12 -11.72 -0.35
CA ILE A 112 -8.17 -10.62 -0.53
C ILE A 112 -8.92 -9.30 -0.74
N GLY A 113 -8.65 -8.32 0.11
CA GLY A 113 -9.10 -6.94 -0.08
C GLY A 113 -8.20 -6.19 -1.06
N ILE A 114 -8.79 -5.36 -1.90
CA ILE A 114 -8.05 -4.57 -2.90
C ILE A 114 -8.50 -3.10 -2.85
N GLU A 115 -7.54 -2.18 -2.83
CA GLU A 115 -7.79 -0.77 -3.10
C GLU A 115 -7.86 -0.55 -4.61
N TYR A 116 -9.06 -0.34 -5.14
CA TYR A 116 -9.26 -0.03 -6.57
C TYR A 116 -9.14 1.47 -6.88
N GLU A 117 -9.39 2.31 -5.89
CA GLU A 117 -9.42 3.76 -6.07
C GLU A 117 -8.02 4.38 -5.86
N ALA A 118 -7.15 4.22 -6.86
CA ALA A 118 -5.78 4.71 -6.85
C ALA A 118 -5.33 5.19 -8.23
N TYR A 119 -4.42 6.15 -8.27
CA TYR A 119 -3.91 6.69 -9.54
C TYR A 119 -3.23 5.61 -10.42
N GLY A 120 -2.46 4.72 -9.82
CA GLY A 120 -1.81 3.61 -10.52
C GLY A 120 -2.76 2.49 -10.95
N MET A 121 -4.00 2.47 -10.41
CA MET A 121 -5.05 1.52 -10.76
C MET A 121 -5.88 2.05 -11.94
N THR A 122 -5.23 2.22 -13.10
CA THR A 122 -5.94 2.56 -14.33
C THR A 122 -6.94 1.45 -14.71
N GLY A 123 -7.94 1.78 -15.53
CA GLY A 123 -8.89 0.76 -16.01
C GLY A 123 -8.21 -0.46 -16.62
N ARG A 124 -7.08 -0.27 -17.35
CA ARG A 124 -6.29 -1.37 -17.90
C ARG A 124 -5.66 -2.24 -16.80
N ASN A 125 -5.09 -1.61 -15.76
CA ASN A 125 -4.48 -2.33 -14.65
C ASN A 125 -5.52 -3.09 -13.83
N ALA A 126 -6.69 -2.50 -13.58
CA ALA A 126 -7.80 -3.16 -12.90
C ALA A 126 -8.29 -4.39 -13.66
N LEU A 127 -8.47 -4.28 -14.99
CA LEU A 127 -8.87 -5.43 -15.83
C LEU A 127 -7.83 -6.55 -15.81
N ARG A 128 -6.53 -6.21 -15.91
CA ARG A 128 -5.44 -7.18 -15.84
C ARG A 128 -5.38 -7.88 -14.48
N LEU A 129 -5.51 -7.11 -13.40
CA LEU A 129 -5.50 -7.62 -12.03
C LEU A 129 -6.67 -8.59 -11.81
N ASN A 130 -7.89 -8.17 -12.13
CA ASN A 130 -9.07 -9.00 -11.96
C ASN A 130 -8.97 -10.30 -12.79
N LYS A 131 -8.51 -10.21 -14.04
CA LYS A 131 -8.28 -11.40 -14.87
C LYS A 131 -7.21 -12.33 -14.29
N SER A 132 -6.13 -11.80 -13.73
CA SER A 132 -5.06 -12.58 -13.09
C SER A 132 -5.54 -13.31 -11.84
N LEU A 133 -6.46 -12.70 -11.09
CA LEU A 133 -7.01 -13.23 -9.85
C LEU A 133 -8.29 -14.04 -10.03
N GLU A 134 -8.86 -14.07 -11.23
CA GLU A 134 -10.03 -14.88 -11.57
C GLU A 134 -9.75 -16.36 -11.31
N ASN A 135 -10.65 -17.04 -10.60
CA ASN A 135 -10.49 -18.43 -10.17
C ASN A 135 -9.21 -18.73 -9.33
N TYR A 136 -8.56 -17.68 -8.84
CA TYR A 136 -7.39 -17.79 -7.97
C TYR A 136 -7.73 -17.51 -6.51
N CYS A 137 -8.46 -16.44 -6.24
CA CYS A 137 -8.86 -16.03 -4.89
C CYS A 137 -10.19 -15.27 -4.91
N ASN A 138 -10.77 -15.06 -3.72
CA ASN A 138 -11.97 -14.24 -3.56
C ASN A 138 -11.56 -12.79 -3.36
N VAL A 139 -11.93 -11.92 -4.27
CA VAL A 139 -11.59 -10.49 -4.25
C VAL A 139 -12.72 -9.67 -3.68
N GLU A 140 -12.41 -8.70 -2.84
CA GLU A 140 -13.33 -7.72 -2.27
C GLU A 140 -12.76 -6.30 -2.40
N ASP A 141 -13.60 -5.34 -2.78
CA ASP A 141 -13.22 -3.92 -2.79
C ASP A 141 -13.04 -3.41 -1.35
N GLN A 142 -11.83 -2.98 -1.03
CA GLN A 142 -11.44 -2.42 0.26
C GLN A 142 -10.80 -1.04 0.13
N SER A 143 -11.20 -0.28 -0.90
CA SER A 143 -10.70 1.08 -1.16
C SER A 143 -10.84 2.03 0.03
N GLU A 144 -11.84 1.78 0.90
CA GLU A 144 -12.13 2.62 2.04
C GLU A 144 -11.47 2.18 3.37
N LEU A 145 -10.87 0.99 3.45
CA LEU A 145 -10.36 0.46 4.72
C LEU A 145 -9.32 1.41 5.34
N ILE A 146 -8.25 1.67 4.62
CA ILE A 146 -7.16 2.56 5.10
C ILE A 146 -7.63 4.02 5.18
N THR A 147 -8.46 4.46 4.23
CA THR A 147 -9.02 5.82 4.25
C THR A 147 -9.76 6.10 5.55
N LYS A 148 -10.60 5.18 6.03
CA LYS A 148 -11.34 5.32 7.30
C LYS A 148 -10.41 5.38 8.51
N LEU A 149 -9.33 4.59 8.53
CA LEU A 149 -8.34 4.61 9.61
C LEU A 149 -7.58 5.94 9.66
N ARG A 150 -7.36 6.59 8.51
CA ARG A 150 -6.66 7.88 8.39
C ARG A 150 -7.53 9.09 8.72
N VAL A 151 -8.84 8.94 8.92
CA VAL A 151 -9.73 10.06 9.25
C VAL A 151 -9.35 10.69 10.59
N ILE A 152 -9.10 9.87 11.61
CA ILE A 152 -8.69 10.35 12.93
C ILE A 152 -7.15 10.39 12.97
N LYS A 153 -6.59 11.59 13.17
CA LYS A 153 -5.15 11.81 13.17
C LYS A 153 -4.55 11.45 14.52
N SER A 154 -3.39 10.80 14.50
CA SER A 154 -2.59 10.57 15.71
C SER A 154 -1.93 11.87 16.19
N ASP A 155 -1.42 11.85 17.42
CA ASP A 155 -0.68 13.00 17.98
C ASP A 155 0.55 13.34 17.12
N GLU A 156 1.27 12.34 16.60
CA GLU A 156 2.41 12.56 15.71
C GLU A 156 1.97 13.19 14.38
N GLU A 157 0.85 12.78 13.81
CA GLU A 157 0.28 13.39 12.59
C GLU A 157 -0.17 14.83 12.84
N LEU A 158 -0.78 15.12 14.00
CA LEU A 158 -1.23 16.47 14.35
C LEU A 158 -0.08 17.49 14.44
N VAL A 159 1.13 17.06 14.80
CA VAL A 159 2.32 17.92 14.76
C VAL A 159 2.58 18.44 13.34
N TYR A 160 2.52 17.54 12.35
CA TYR A 160 2.73 17.91 10.95
C TYR A 160 1.57 18.74 10.38
N VAL A 161 0.32 18.41 10.72
CA VAL A 161 -0.87 19.16 10.28
C VAL A 161 -0.81 20.59 10.78
N LYS A 162 -0.50 20.81 12.07
CA LYS A 162 -0.36 22.17 12.66
C LYS A 162 0.75 22.94 11.97
N LYS A 163 1.91 22.34 11.77
CA LYS A 163 3.03 22.99 11.09
C LYS A 163 2.72 23.34 9.63
N ALA A 164 1.98 22.50 8.93
CA ALA A 164 1.54 22.79 7.57
C ALA A 164 0.56 23.97 7.55
N ALA A 165 -0.36 24.05 8.50
CA ALA A 165 -1.29 25.19 8.65
C ALA A 165 -0.52 26.49 8.91
N GLU A 166 0.44 26.51 9.84
CA GLU A 166 1.29 27.67 10.13
C GLU A 166 2.07 28.15 8.88
N LEU A 167 2.56 27.22 8.05
CA LEU A 167 3.24 27.58 6.80
C LEU A 167 2.29 28.15 5.76
N ALA A 168 1.06 27.63 5.68
CA ALA A 168 0.03 28.16 4.80
C ALA A 168 -0.38 29.59 5.18
N ASP A 169 -0.60 29.85 6.48
CA ASP A 169 -0.93 31.19 6.99
C ASP A 169 0.19 32.18 6.64
N ARG A 170 1.45 31.81 6.87
CA ARG A 170 2.61 32.66 6.53
C ARG A 170 2.80 32.91 5.04
N ALA A 171 2.24 32.10 4.17
CA ALA A 171 2.30 32.29 2.72
C ALA A 171 1.19 33.23 2.21
N LEU A 172 0.16 33.50 3.04
CA LEU A 172 -0.95 34.41 2.72
C LEU A 172 -0.71 35.82 3.23
N ASP A 173 0.18 36.01 4.22
CA ASP A 173 0.63 37.32 4.74
C ASP A 173 1.71 37.96 3.82
#